data_5680c8bd568002a315885bcc2ff3912f
#
_entry.id   5680c8bd568002a315885bcc2ff3912f
#
_cell.length_a   1.000
_cell.length_b   1.000
_cell.length_c   1.000
_cell.angle_alpha   90.00
_cell.angle_beta   90.00
_cell.angle_gamma   90.00
#
_symmetry.space_group_name_H-M   'P 1'
#
loop_
_entity.id
_entity.type
_entity.pdbx_description
1 polymer ?
#
loop_
_entity_poly.entity_id
_entity_poly.type
_entity_poly.pdbx_seq_one_letter_code
_entity_poly.pdbx_strand_id
1 'polypeptide(L)'
;MANISSFGQYSYSKNLNAGLIAATNGFGINISTSLSSVTSNYQNCLSLDFQTLQTVNETKVQNQFTTNPKSFVLGKVNSAGALRIGYSISKRLGNYLPNKQNLFLGACFGPSIGILKPYYIGYLDPKSEDRQALIIVQNEETLQNQADIYGPANWTRGLYELTYKLGLHFDVNLSTNKNDLYLLQKWTTGARLDLFPQGLNVLYKTETQSFFSIYLSYKLGSNP
;
A
#
# COMPACT_ATOMS: atom_id res chain seq x y z
N MET A 1 51.22 7.70 32.28
CA MET A 1 50.22 6.67 31.93
C MET A 1 49.14 7.34 31.11
N ALA A 2 49.13 7.09 29.81
CA ALA A 2 48.16 7.71 28.90
C ALA A 2 46.89 6.86 28.86
N ASN A 3 45.76 7.45 29.23
CA ASN A 3 44.43 6.84 29.06
C ASN A 3 44.11 6.82 27.57
N ILE A 4 44.18 5.65 26.96
CA ILE A 4 43.64 5.40 25.62
C ILE A 4 42.14 5.23 25.81
N SER A 5 41.38 6.28 25.51
CA SER A 5 39.91 6.19 25.36
C SER A 5 39.65 5.30 24.15
N SER A 6 39.12 4.10 24.39
CA SER A 6 38.59 3.22 23.35
C SER A 6 37.42 3.91 22.67
N PHE A 7 37.61 4.37 21.45
CA PHE A 7 36.55 4.73 20.56
C PHE A 7 35.72 3.46 20.32
N GLY A 8 34.54 3.40 20.94
CA GLY A 8 33.60 2.31 20.71
C GLY A 8 33.29 2.23 19.20
N GLN A 9 33.64 1.11 18.60
CA GLN A 9 33.18 0.79 17.23
C GLN A 9 31.65 0.78 17.23
N TYR A 10 31.06 1.80 16.66
CA TYR A 10 29.64 1.78 16.31
C TYR A 10 29.48 0.72 15.21
N SER A 11 29.07 -0.49 15.59
CA SER A 11 28.67 -1.51 14.65
C SER A 11 27.40 -1.02 13.95
N TYR A 12 27.54 -0.58 12.74
CA TYR A 12 26.44 -0.13 11.88
C TYR A 12 25.74 -1.38 11.31
N SER A 13 24.78 -1.91 12.06
CA SER A 13 24.02 -3.08 11.67
C SER A 13 22.89 -2.63 10.74
N LYS A 14 23.06 -2.84 9.44
CA LYS A 14 22.01 -2.62 8.44
C LYS A 14 21.05 -3.81 8.44
N ASN A 15 19.96 -3.70 9.18
CA ASN A 15 18.92 -4.74 9.17
C ASN A 15 17.97 -4.49 8.00
N LEU A 16 17.90 -5.43 7.08
CA LEU A 16 16.91 -5.44 6.01
C LEU A 16 15.68 -6.22 6.48
N ASN A 17 14.51 -5.60 6.37
CA ASN A 17 13.24 -6.20 6.73
C ASN A 17 12.30 -6.18 5.52
N ALA A 18 11.59 -7.28 5.31
CA ALA A 18 10.52 -7.37 4.33
C ALA A 18 9.24 -7.84 5.01
N GLY A 19 8.09 -7.39 4.54
CA GLY A 19 6.83 -7.74 5.19
C GLY A 19 5.60 -7.46 4.36
N LEU A 20 4.46 -7.83 4.95
CA LEU A 20 3.14 -7.64 4.40
C LEU A 20 2.42 -6.51 5.14
N ILE A 21 1.55 -5.82 4.43
CA ILE A 21 0.69 -4.76 4.96
C ILE A 21 -0.76 -5.14 4.67
N ALA A 22 -1.59 -5.13 5.71
CA ALA A 22 -3.04 -5.15 5.60
C ALA A 22 -3.58 -3.80 6.07
N ALA A 23 -4.34 -3.13 5.23
CA ALA A 23 -4.89 -1.81 5.51
C ALA A 23 -6.39 -1.76 5.23
N THR A 24 -7.09 -0.81 5.84
CA THR A 24 -8.54 -0.63 5.64
C THR A 24 -8.93 -0.35 4.20
N ASN A 25 -8.00 0.19 3.40
CA ASN A 25 -8.20 0.53 1.99
C ASN A 25 -7.37 -0.32 1.03
N GLY A 26 -6.82 -1.47 1.48
CA GLY A 26 -6.07 -2.36 0.60
C GLY A 26 -5.04 -3.23 1.32
N PHE A 27 -4.18 -3.85 0.54
CA PHE A 27 -3.09 -4.69 1.02
C PHE A 27 -1.81 -4.36 0.25
N GLY A 28 -0.66 -4.71 0.83
CA GLY A 28 0.61 -4.35 0.23
C GLY A 28 1.81 -5.12 0.78
N ILE A 29 2.96 -4.74 0.28
CA ILE A 29 4.27 -5.23 0.68
C ILE A 29 5.14 -4.06 1.12
N ASN A 30 6.07 -4.34 2.02
CA ASN A 30 7.01 -3.36 2.52
C ASN A 30 8.42 -3.95 2.58
N ILE A 31 9.40 -3.14 2.21
CA ILE A 31 10.81 -3.40 2.43
C ILE A 31 11.36 -2.20 3.20
N SER A 32 12.12 -2.45 4.26
CA SER A 32 12.71 -1.37 5.06
C SER A 32 14.07 -1.73 5.59
N THR A 33 14.94 -0.72 5.70
CA THR A 33 16.27 -0.85 6.29
C THR A 33 16.45 0.11 7.44
N SER A 34 17.02 -0.36 8.54
CA SER A 34 17.37 0.48 9.68
C SER A 34 18.70 1.20 9.43
N LEU A 35 18.72 2.49 9.73
CA LEU A 35 19.90 3.35 9.64
C LEU A 35 20.56 3.59 11.01
N SER A 36 19.96 3.06 12.10
CA SER A 36 20.41 3.29 13.48
C SER A 36 20.70 1.97 14.16
N SER A 37 21.55 2.02 15.18
CA SER A 37 21.83 0.88 16.07
C SER A 37 20.54 0.43 16.79
N VAL A 38 20.40 -0.88 16.98
CA VAL A 38 19.24 -1.52 17.67
C VAL A 38 19.12 -1.06 19.12
N THR A 39 20.22 -0.70 19.77
CA THR A 39 20.26 -0.22 21.16
C THR A 39 19.87 1.24 21.31
N SER A 40 19.81 2.00 20.23
CA SER A 40 19.49 3.43 20.25
C SER A 40 18.06 3.68 20.73
N ASN A 41 17.85 4.77 21.47
CA ASN A 41 16.52 5.25 21.85
C ASN A 41 15.73 5.81 20.65
N TYR A 42 16.43 6.21 19.61
CA TYR A 42 15.84 6.67 18.35
C TYR A 42 16.27 5.74 17.22
N GLN A 43 15.33 5.32 16.42
CA GLN A 43 15.59 4.51 15.22
C GLN A 43 15.15 5.28 13.99
N ASN A 44 16.07 5.38 13.03
CA ASN A 44 15.82 5.93 11.71
C ASN A 44 15.77 4.79 10.71
N CYS A 45 14.75 4.77 9.86
CA CYS A 45 14.59 3.74 8.84
C CYS A 45 14.23 4.37 7.50
N LEU A 46 14.70 3.75 6.42
CA LEU A 46 14.18 3.96 5.08
C LEU A 46 13.25 2.82 4.72
N SER A 47 12.13 3.13 4.10
CA SER A 47 11.17 2.13 3.64
C SER A 47 10.77 2.35 2.20
N LEU A 48 10.44 1.25 1.53
CA LEU A 48 9.78 1.19 0.24
C LEU A 48 8.52 0.36 0.39
N ASP A 49 7.37 0.95 0.16
CA ASP A 49 6.06 0.32 0.31
C ASP A 49 5.33 0.32 -1.01
N PHE A 50 4.73 -0.81 -1.37
CA PHE A 50 3.70 -0.86 -2.41
C PHE A 50 2.40 -1.35 -1.81
N GLN A 51 1.30 -0.63 -2.05
CA GLN A 51 -0.02 -0.98 -1.54
C GLN A 51 -1.10 -0.68 -2.58
N THR A 52 -2.08 -1.58 -2.71
CA THR A 52 -3.29 -1.30 -3.47
C THR A 52 -4.13 -0.25 -2.73
N LEU A 53 -4.78 0.64 -3.48
CA LEU A 53 -5.68 1.66 -2.93
C LEU A 53 -7.11 1.40 -3.42
N GLN A 54 -8.04 1.35 -2.47
CA GLN A 54 -9.48 1.29 -2.72
C GLN A 54 -10.14 2.53 -2.15
N THR A 55 -11.15 3.04 -2.82
CA THR A 55 -11.99 4.13 -2.31
C THR A 55 -13.17 3.57 -1.52
N VAL A 56 -13.62 4.32 -0.52
CA VAL A 56 -14.74 3.91 0.34
C VAL A 56 -16.04 3.68 -0.46
N ASN A 57 -16.18 4.34 -1.60
CA ASN A 57 -17.38 4.30 -2.44
C ASN A 57 -17.38 3.18 -3.49
N GLU A 58 -16.40 2.25 -3.45
CA GLU A 58 -16.38 1.11 -4.36
C GLU A 58 -17.48 0.10 -4.02
N THR A 59 -18.53 0.05 -4.85
CA THR A 59 -19.62 -0.92 -4.70
C THR A 59 -19.41 -2.10 -5.62
N LYS A 60 -19.28 -3.31 -5.04
CA LYS A 60 -19.20 -4.55 -5.79
C LYS A 60 -20.58 -5.04 -6.13
N VAL A 61 -20.80 -5.31 -7.41
CA VAL A 61 -22.06 -5.85 -7.95
C VAL A 61 -21.78 -7.12 -8.78
N GLN A 62 -22.83 -7.92 -8.97
CA GLN A 62 -22.80 -9.10 -9.83
C GLN A 62 -23.95 -9.02 -10.80
N ASN A 63 -23.70 -9.35 -12.06
CA ASN A 63 -24.78 -9.49 -13.03
C ASN A 63 -25.43 -10.87 -12.88
N GLN A 64 -26.64 -10.91 -12.35
CA GLN A 64 -27.41 -12.14 -12.12
C GLN A 64 -27.94 -12.80 -13.41
N PHE A 65 -27.89 -12.10 -14.53
CA PHE A 65 -28.40 -12.60 -15.83
C PHE A 65 -27.36 -13.41 -16.60
N THR A 66 -26.13 -13.56 -16.07
CA THR A 66 -25.08 -14.35 -16.71
C THR A 66 -24.96 -15.74 -16.09
N THR A 67 -24.64 -16.74 -16.90
CA THR A 67 -24.48 -18.15 -16.47
C THR A 67 -23.36 -18.35 -15.45
N ASN A 68 -22.39 -17.44 -15.41
CA ASN A 68 -21.25 -17.46 -14.47
C ASN A 68 -20.92 -16.03 -13.99
N PRO A 69 -21.70 -15.50 -13.03
CA PRO A 69 -21.59 -14.11 -12.61
C PRO A 69 -20.28 -13.83 -11.90
N LYS A 70 -19.45 -12.95 -12.47
CA LYS A 70 -18.23 -12.45 -11.82
C LYS A 70 -18.52 -11.10 -11.18
N SER A 71 -18.07 -10.92 -9.92
CA SER A 71 -18.20 -9.62 -9.25
C SER A 71 -17.32 -8.58 -9.93
N PHE A 72 -17.87 -7.41 -10.19
CA PHE A 72 -17.17 -6.23 -10.68
C PHE A 72 -17.50 -5.01 -9.82
N VAL A 73 -16.69 -3.95 -9.91
CA VAL A 73 -16.96 -2.70 -9.19
C VAL A 73 -17.66 -1.74 -10.14
N LEU A 74 -18.87 -1.32 -9.75
CA LEU A 74 -19.65 -0.40 -10.55
C LEU A 74 -19.02 0.99 -10.56
N GLY A 75 -18.89 1.59 -11.75
CA GLY A 75 -18.29 2.91 -11.93
C GLY A 75 -16.78 2.95 -11.79
N LYS A 76 -16.09 1.82 -11.61
CA LYS A 76 -14.64 1.79 -11.51
C LYS A 76 -13.99 2.01 -12.86
N VAL A 77 -13.20 3.08 -12.96
CA VAL A 77 -12.46 3.45 -14.18
C VAL A 77 -11.02 2.96 -14.11
N ASN A 78 -10.40 3.05 -12.93
CA ASN A 78 -9.05 2.61 -12.69
C ASN A 78 -8.92 1.80 -11.40
N SER A 79 -8.03 0.82 -11.40
CA SER A 79 -7.48 0.23 -10.20
C SER A 79 -6.28 1.07 -9.75
N ALA A 80 -6.24 1.44 -8.48
CA ALA A 80 -5.20 2.29 -7.93
C ALA A 80 -4.23 1.51 -7.03
N GLY A 81 -2.98 1.92 -7.05
CA GLY A 81 -1.95 1.52 -6.10
C GLY A 81 -1.07 2.70 -5.74
N ALA A 82 -0.35 2.63 -4.63
CA ALA A 82 0.65 3.61 -4.25
C ALA A 82 2.00 2.94 -4.00
N LEU A 83 3.03 3.47 -4.61
CA LEU A 83 4.43 3.19 -4.31
C LEU A 83 4.95 4.34 -3.47
N ARG A 84 5.51 4.05 -2.29
CA ARG A 84 5.96 5.07 -1.33
C ARG A 84 7.41 4.85 -0.97
N ILE A 85 8.17 5.92 -0.91
CA ILE A 85 9.52 5.95 -0.37
C ILE A 85 9.45 6.76 0.93
N GLY A 86 9.66 6.11 2.08
CA GLY A 86 9.47 6.71 3.39
C GLY A 86 10.75 6.83 4.19
N TYR A 87 10.92 7.96 4.85
CA TYR A 87 11.87 8.14 5.92
C TYR A 87 11.14 8.16 7.24
N SER A 88 11.48 7.26 8.16
CA SER A 88 10.83 7.15 9.45
C SER A 88 11.79 7.41 10.61
N ILE A 89 11.26 8.13 11.59
CA ILE A 89 11.90 8.39 12.88
C ILE A 89 11.01 7.77 13.95
N SER A 90 11.59 6.89 14.76
CA SER A 90 10.85 6.20 15.83
C SER A 90 11.58 6.36 17.16
N LYS A 91 10.84 6.64 18.23
CA LYS A 91 11.35 6.74 19.59
C LYS A 91 10.91 5.52 20.39
N ARG A 92 11.83 4.92 21.13
CA ARG A 92 11.53 3.81 22.03
C ARG A 92 10.70 4.30 23.21
N LEU A 93 9.67 3.53 23.52
CA LEU A 93 8.85 3.73 24.70
C LEU A 93 9.31 2.76 25.80
N GLY A 94 9.96 3.29 26.82
CA GLY A 94 10.52 2.51 27.95
C GLY A 94 11.99 2.11 27.78
N ASN A 95 12.48 1.30 28.72
CA ASN A 95 13.86 0.84 28.74
C ASN A 95 14.11 -0.27 27.71
N TYR A 96 15.35 -0.36 27.24
CA TYR A 96 15.75 -1.46 26.36
C TYR A 96 15.71 -2.80 27.10
N LEU A 97 14.99 -3.75 26.53
CA LEU A 97 14.88 -5.11 27.04
C LEU A 97 15.50 -6.07 26.02
N PRO A 98 16.70 -6.61 26.31
CA PRO A 98 17.32 -7.63 25.45
C PRO A 98 16.40 -8.87 25.40
N ASN A 99 16.29 -9.49 24.22
CA ASN A 99 15.47 -10.70 23.97
C ASN A 99 13.98 -10.57 24.31
N LYS A 100 13.46 -9.35 24.51
CA LYS A 100 12.04 -9.05 24.71
C LYS A 100 11.54 -8.09 23.65
N GLN A 101 10.22 -7.90 23.62
CA GLN A 101 9.60 -6.93 22.74
C GLN A 101 9.88 -5.51 23.22
N ASN A 102 10.44 -4.70 22.35
CA ASN A 102 10.64 -3.27 22.57
C ASN A 102 9.57 -2.50 21.77
N LEU A 103 8.93 -1.54 22.39
CA LEU A 103 7.87 -0.73 21.80
C LEU A 103 8.45 0.60 21.30
N PHE A 104 8.03 1.01 20.11
CA PHE A 104 8.45 2.26 19.47
C PHE A 104 7.23 3.02 18.94
N LEU A 105 7.22 4.33 19.19
CA LEU A 105 6.32 5.28 18.54
C LEU A 105 7.09 5.99 17.43
N GLY A 106 6.55 6.01 16.22
CA GLY A 106 7.22 6.57 15.07
C GLY A 106 6.33 7.41 14.18
N ALA A 107 6.98 8.25 13.40
CA ALA A 107 6.40 8.96 12.28
C ALA A 107 7.21 8.66 11.01
N CYS A 108 6.53 8.53 9.88
CA CYS A 108 7.13 8.32 8.58
C CYS A 108 6.55 9.33 7.59
N PHE A 109 7.37 9.83 6.71
CA PHE A 109 6.96 10.76 5.65
C PHE A 109 7.83 10.58 4.41
N GLY A 110 7.30 10.96 3.27
CA GLY A 110 8.04 10.91 2.02
C GLY A 110 7.20 11.07 0.78
N PRO A 111 7.83 11.00 -0.40
CA PRO A 111 7.14 11.02 -1.67
C PRO A 111 6.37 9.70 -1.90
N SER A 112 5.28 9.82 -2.64
CA SER A 112 4.50 8.69 -3.12
C SER A 112 4.19 8.84 -4.61
N ILE A 113 4.03 7.70 -5.28
CA ILE A 113 3.62 7.62 -6.68
C ILE A 113 2.33 6.83 -6.72
N GLY A 114 1.23 7.49 -7.05
CA GLY A 114 -0.03 6.84 -7.37
C GLY A 114 0.06 6.19 -8.74
N ILE A 115 -0.28 4.92 -8.81
CA ILE A 115 -0.27 4.10 -10.02
C ILE A 115 -1.71 3.76 -10.35
N LEU A 116 -2.18 4.24 -11.50
CA LEU A 116 -3.52 3.98 -12.00
C LEU A 116 -3.44 3.01 -13.17
N LYS A 117 -4.15 1.89 -13.06
CA LYS A 117 -4.31 0.89 -14.12
C LYS A 117 -5.76 0.91 -14.59
N PRO A 118 -6.04 1.14 -15.89
CA PRO A 118 -7.41 1.09 -16.41
C PRO A 118 -8.13 -0.20 -16.03
N TYR A 119 -9.36 -0.06 -15.56
CA TYR A 119 -10.21 -1.17 -15.15
C TYR A 119 -11.18 -1.52 -16.26
N TYR A 120 -10.87 -2.58 -17.00
CA TYR A 120 -11.67 -3.05 -18.12
C TYR A 120 -12.78 -4.00 -17.69
N ILE A 121 -13.94 -3.85 -18.33
CA ILE A 121 -15.09 -4.73 -18.21
C ILE A 121 -15.46 -5.32 -19.57
N GLY A 122 -16.10 -6.48 -19.56
CA GLY A 122 -16.82 -7.00 -20.72
C GLY A 122 -18.21 -6.41 -20.74
N TYR A 123 -18.58 -5.76 -21.84
CA TYR A 123 -19.85 -5.10 -22.07
C TYR A 123 -20.49 -5.64 -23.34
N LEU A 124 -21.76 -6.03 -23.29
CA LEU A 124 -22.53 -6.46 -24.44
C LEU A 124 -23.15 -5.22 -25.08
N ASP A 125 -22.71 -4.88 -26.30
CA ASP A 125 -23.30 -3.75 -27.01
C ASP A 125 -24.74 -4.07 -27.43
N PRO A 126 -25.77 -3.40 -26.85
CA PRO A 126 -27.16 -3.64 -27.21
C PRO A 126 -27.49 -3.24 -28.63
N LYS A 127 -26.64 -2.43 -29.28
CA LYS A 127 -26.82 -1.98 -30.67
C LYS A 127 -26.21 -2.92 -31.70
N SER A 128 -25.39 -3.90 -31.26
CA SER A 128 -24.77 -4.89 -32.13
C SER A 128 -25.72 -6.07 -32.34
N GLU A 129 -26.05 -6.39 -33.61
CA GLU A 129 -26.90 -7.55 -33.99
C GLU A 129 -26.28 -8.87 -33.46
N ASP A 130 -24.96 -8.98 -33.43
CA ASP A 130 -24.24 -10.17 -33.00
C ASP A 130 -24.00 -10.24 -31.48
N ARG A 131 -24.42 -9.24 -30.69
CA ARG A 131 -24.18 -9.15 -29.23
C ARG A 131 -22.76 -9.49 -28.81
N GLN A 132 -21.77 -9.03 -29.57
CA GLN A 132 -20.36 -9.28 -29.25
C GLN A 132 -19.97 -8.56 -27.97
N ALA A 133 -19.23 -9.25 -27.08
CA ALA A 133 -18.73 -8.66 -25.87
C ALA A 133 -17.55 -7.71 -26.20
N LEU A 134 -17.78 -6.42 -26.01
CA LEU A 134 -16.73 -5.40 -26.09
C LEU A 134 -15.98 -5.33 -24.76
N ILE A 135 -14.69 -5.07 -24.82
CA ILE A 135 -13.88 -4.86 -23.62
C ILE A 135 -13.56 -3.37 -23.53
N ILE A 136 -14.24 -2.70 -22.59
CA ILE A 136 -14.21 -1.25 -22.44
C ILE A 136 -13.97 -0.83 -20.98
N VAL A 137 -13.58 0.42 -20.77
CA VAL A 137 -13.62 1.06 -19.46
C VAL A 137 -15.02 1.60 -19.21
N GLN A 138 -15.50 1.55 -17.97
CA GLN A 138 -16.84 2.01 -17.63
C GLN A 138 -17.03 3.51 -17.94
N ASN A 139 -18.17 3.83 -18.52
CA ASN A 139 -18.60 5.18 -18.89
C ASN A 139 -20.06 5.42 -18.48
N GLU A 140 -20.65 6.51 -18.89
CA GLU A 140 -22.03 6.87 -18.55
C GLU A 140 -23.06 5.85 -19.07
N GLU A 141 -22.85 5.32 -20.28
CA GLU A 141 -23.73 4.31 -20.89
C GLU A 141 -23.70 2.99 -20.10
N THR A 142 -22.52 2.53 -19.70
CA THR A 142 -22.39 1.30 -18.89
C THR A 142 -22.98 1.45 -17.50
N LEU A 143 -23.01 2.65 -16.93
CA LEU A 143 -23.64 2.91 -15.63
C LEU A 143 -25.16 2.88 -15.72
N GLN A 144 -25.75 3.27 -16.86
CA GLN A 144 -27.19 3.20 -17.10
C GLN A 144 -27.65 1.76 -17.42
N ASN A 145 -26.84 1.02 -18.20
CA ASN A 145 -27.16 -0.31 -18.69
C ASN A 145 -26.35 -1.41 -18.01
N GLN A 146 -26.46 -1.51 -16.69
CA GLN A 146 -25.69 -2.48 -15.90
C GLN A 146 -25.95 -3.95 -16.26
N ALA A 147 -27.14 -4.25 -16.80
CA ALA A 147 -27.50 -5.59 -17.24
C ALA A 147 -26.65 -6.11 -18.40
N ASP A 148 -26.05 -5.21 -19.18
CA ASP A 148 -25.20 -5.56 -20.31
C ASP A 148 -23.73 -5.78 -19.89
N ILE A 149 -23.37 -5.55 -18.62
CA ILE A 149 -22.03 -5.80 -18.12
C ILE A 149 -21.86 -7.28 -17.81
N TYR A 150 -20.98 -7.94 -18.55
CA TYR A 150 -20.68 -9.36 -18.37
C TYR A 150 -19.79 -9.65 -17.14
N GLY A 151 -18.95 -8.68 -16.76
CA GLY A 151 -18.04 -8.79 -15.61
C GLY A 151 -16.69 -8.15 -15.88
N PRO A 152 -15.71 -8.32 -14.98
CA PRO A 152 -14.38 -7.76 -15.15
C PRO A 152 -13.62 -8.51 -16.26
N ALA A 153 -12.87 -7.76 -17.07
CA ALA A 153 -11.93 -8.32 -18.03
C ALA A 153 -10.70 -8.93 -17.32
N ASN A 154 -9.83 -9.58 -18.09
CA ASN A 154 -8.61 -10.18 -17.56
C ASN A 154 -7.75 -9.12 -16.83
N TRP A 155 -7.21 -9.49 -15.66
CA TRP A 155 -6.41 -8.61 -14.82
C TRP A 155 -5.16 -8.05 -15.53
N THR A 156 -4.58 -8.78 -16.47
CA THR A 156 -3.40 -8.33 -17.22
C THR A 156 -3.69 -7.20 -18.19
N ARG A 157 -4.98 -6.98 -18.56
CA ARG A 157 -5.35 -5.92 -19.47
C ARG A 157 -5.16 -4.55 -18.82
N GLY A 158 -4.60 -3.60 -19.60
CA GLY A 158 -4.27 -2.25 -19.11
C GLY A 158 -2.93 -2.14 -18.39
N LEU A 159 -2.12 -3.21 -18.27
CA LEU A 159 -0.79 -3.11 -17.67
C LEU A 159 0.19 -2.24 -18.48
N TYR A 160 -0.04 -2.06 -19.76
CA TYR A 160 0.77 -1.19 -20.63
C TYR A 160 0.24 0.26 -20.68
N GLU A 161 -0.88 0.54 -20.01
CA GLU A 161 -1.57 1.83 -20.01
C GLU A 161 -1.55 2.49 -18.63
N LEU A 162 -0.50 2.21 -17.86
CA LEU A 162 -0.36 2.74 -16.51
C LEU A 162 -0.18 4.25 -16.54
N THR A 163 -0.92 4.94 -15.68
CA THR A 163 -0.77 6.38 -15.44
C THR A 163 -0.20 6.60 -14.05
N TYR A 164 0.73 7.54 -13.93
CA TYR A 164 1.43 7.85 -12.69
C TYR A 164 1.05 9.24 -12.21
N LYS A 165 0.81 9.38 -10.91
CA LYS A 165 0.50 10.65 -10.25
C LYS A 165 1.42 10.82 -9.05
N LEU A 166 2.07 11.98 -8.95
CA LEU A 166 2.93 12.29 -7.82
C LEU A 166 2.10 12.68 -6.60
N GLY A 167 2.57 12.26 -5.43
CA GLY A 167 1.94 12.55 -4.15
C GLY A 167 2.94 12.55 -3.01
N LEU A 168 2.42 12.73 -1.82
CA LEU A 168 3.15 12.67 -0.55
C LEU A 168 2.38 11.73 0.39
N HIS A 169 3.11 11.10 1.31
CA HIS A 169 2.48 10.35 2.39
C HIS A 169 3.01 10.78 3.75
N PHE A 170 2.15 10.67 4.73
CA PHE A 170 2.46 10.83 6.14
C PHE A 170 1.86 9.69 6.94
N ASP A 171 2.60 9.18 7.91
CA ASP A 171 2.25 7.99 8.67
C ASP A 171 2.67 8.16 10.12
N VAL A 172 1.78 7.80 11.05
CA VAL A 172 2.09 7.69 12.48
C VAL A 172 1.87 6.25 12.89
N ASN A 173 2.86 5.66 13.54
CA ASN A 173 2.83 4.23 13.81
C ASN A 173 3.37 3.87 15.18
N LEU A 174 2.85 2.75 15.69
CA LEU A 174 3.34 2.06 16.86
C LEU A 174 3.93 0.72 16.39
N SER A 175 5.17 0.43 16.75
CA SER A 175 5.83 -0.80 16.32
C SER A 175 6.45 -1.54 17.49
N THR A 176 6.43 -2.87 17.42
CA THR A 176 7.11 -3.75 18.35
C THR A 176 8.23 -4.49 17.63
N ASN A 177 9.43 -4.48 18.22
CA ASN A 177 10.56 -5.24 17.72
C ASN A 177 10.91 -6.33 18.72
N LYS A 178 10.91 -7.59 18.26
CA LYS A 178 11.47 -8.71 19.00
C LYS A 178 12.74 -9.17 18.28
N ASN A 179 13.87 -9.03 18.94
CA ASN A 179 15.15 -9.51 18.43
C ASN A 179 15.38 -10.92 18.99
N ASP A 180 15.24 -11.94 18.15
CA ASP A 180 15.81 -13.26 18.43
C ASP A 180 17.20 -13.34 17.80
N LEU A 181 18.03 -14.31 18.21
CA LEU A 181 19.43 -14.48 17.80
C LEU A 181 19.65 -14.46 16.27
N TYR A 182 18.64 -14.85 15.49
CA TYR A 182 18.75 -14.98 14.03
C TYR A 182 17.68 -14.20 13.25
N LEU A 183 16.61 -13.77 13.89
CA LEU A 183 15.44 -13.21 13.20
C LEU A 183 14.89 -11.99 13.94
N LEU A 184 14.76 -10.89 13.21
CA LEU A 184 14.04 -9.73 13.69
C LEU A 184 12.58 -9.84 13.30
N GLN A 185 11.68 -9.88 14.27
CA GLN A 185 10.23 -9.84 14.06
C GLN A 185 9.70 -8.47 14.45
N LYS A 186 9.00 -7.83 13.55
CA LYS A 186 8.44 -6.49 13.77
C LYS A 186 6.97 -6.45 13.39
N TRP A 187 6.13 -6.14 14.36
CA TRP A 187 4.76 -5.74 14.15
C TRP A 187 4.66 -4.22 14.14
N THR A 188 3.88 -3.69 13.21
CA THR A 188 3.66 -2.24 13.12
C THR A 188 2.18 -2.01 12.85
N THR A 189 1.54 -1.17 13.66
CA THR A 189 0.20 -0.66 13.41
C THR A 189 0.26 0.86 13.34
N GLY A 190 -0.56 1.47 12.50
CA GLY A 190 -0.53 2.92 12.34
C GLY A 190 -1.68 3.45 11.53
N ALA A 191 -1.70 4.77 11.45
CA ALA A 191 -2.59 5.54 10.60
C ALA A 191 -1.76 6.25 9.54
N ARG A 192 -2.22 6.21 8.29
CA ARG A 192 -1.53 6.76 7.12
C ARG A 192 -2.46 7.66 6.33
N LEU A 193 -1.91 8.77 5.87
CA LEU A 193 -2.54 9.71 4.95
C LEU A 193 -1.68 9.82 3.70
N ASP A 194 -2.25 9.52 2.55
CA ASP A 194 -1.67 9.77 1.23
C ASP A 194 -2.37 10.95 0.58
N LEU A 195 -1.60 11.87 0.01
CA LEU A 195 -2.08 13.06 -0.66
C LEU A 195 -1.59 13.07 -2.10
N PHE A 196 -2.53 13.13 -3.04
CA PHE A 196 -2.27 13.22 -4.48
C PHE A 196 -2.90 14.51 -5.02
N PRO A 197 -2.16 15.62 -5.15
CA PRO A 197 -2.72 16.93 -5.54
C PRO A 197 -3.48 16.91 -6.88
N GLN A 198 -3.05 16.05 -7.80
CA GLN A 198 -3.70 15.87 -9.10
C GLN A 198 -4.92 14.95 -9.06
N GLY A 199 -5.29 14.41 -7.89
CA GLY A 199 -6.34 13.41 -7.74
C GLY A 199 -6.07 12.08 -8.43
N LEU A 200 -6.60 11.00 -7.88
CA LEU A 200 -6.63 9.68 -8.50
C LEU A 200 -8.06 9.40 -8.97
N ASN A 201 -8.24 9.22 -10.27
CA ASN A 201 -9.53 8.90 -10.89
C ASN A 201 -9.81 7.40 -10.77
N VAL A 202 -10.22 6.94 -9.60
CA VAL A 202 -10.56 5.53 -9.36
C VAL A 202 -11.97 5.22 -9.86
N LEU A 203 -12.92 6.12 -9.55
CA LEU A 203 -14.33 6.02 -9.98
C LEU A 203 -14.65 7.06 -11.03
N TYR A 204 -15.66 6.78 -11.84
CA TYR A 204 -16.14 7.65 -12.91
C TYR A 204 -16.56 9.03 -12.36
N LYS A 205 -16.07 10.09 -12.98
CA LYS A 205 -16.28 11.48 -12.57
C LYS A 205 -15.88 11.83 -11.13
N THR A 206 -15.04 11.00 -10.47
CA THR A 206 -14.60 11.24 -9.10
C THR A 206 -13.08 11.25 -9.03
N GLU A 207 -12.52 12.35 -8.57
CA GLU A 207 -11.09 12.51 -8.31
C GLU A 207 -10.84 12.49 -6.79
N THR A 208 -10.18 11.44 -6.32
CA THR A 208 -9.84 11.32 -4.90
C THR A 208 -8.43 11.85 -4.67
N GLN A 209 -8.31 12.95 -3.92
CA GLN A 209 -7.02 13.59 -3.63
C GLN A 209 -6.36 13.04 -2.36
N SER A 210 -7.13 12.47 -1.45
CA SER A 210 -6.62 11.97 -0.17
C SER A 210 -7.14 10.57 0.14
N PHE A 211 -6.23 9.73 0.62
CA PHE A 211 -6.55 8.38 1.09
C PHE A 211 -6.08 8.22 2.52
N PHE A 212 -7.03 8.04 3.42
CA PHE A 212 -6.74 7.71 4.81
C PHE A 212 -6.83 6.19 5.00
N SER A 213 -5.89 5.61 5.74
CA SER A 213 -5.91 4.19 6.08
C SER A 213 -5.35 3.93 7.47
N ILE A 214 -5.96 2.96 8.14
CA ILE A 214 -5.38 2.32 9.32
C ILE A 214 -4.82 0.99 8.84
N TYR A 215 -3.62 0.64 9.30
CA TYR A 215 -2.95 -0.56 8.81
C TYR A 215 -2.29 -1.37 9.92
N LEU A 216 -2.11 -2.64 9.63
CA LEU A 216 -1.29 -3.59 10.37
C LEU A 216 -0.23 -4.15 9.41
N SER A 217 1.01 -4.18 9.84
CA SER A 217 2.12 -4.75 9.07
C SER A 217 2.90 -5.74 9.91
N TYR A 218 3.27 -6.86 9.30
CA TYR A 218 4.19 -7.84 9.86
C TYR A 218 5.43 -7.92 8.98
N LYS A 219 6.59 -7.75 9.60
CA LYS A 219 7.89 -7.72 8.92
C LYS A 219 8.83 -8.74 9.53
N LEU A 220 9.59 -9.40 8.67
CA LEU A 220 10.69 -10.28 9.01
C LEU A 220 11.99 -9.68 8.50
N GLY A 221 13.05 -9.75 9.29
CA GLY A 221 14.36 -9.28 8.91
C GLY A 221 15.47 -10.20 9.40
N SER A 222 16.62 -10.12 8.75
CA SER A 222 17.81 -10.78 9.26
C SER A 222 18.52 -9.86 10.26
N ASN A 223 18.93 -10.41 11.38
CA ASN A 223 19.99 -9.82 12.21
C ASN A 223 21.32 -10.10 11.53
N PRO A 224 22.15 -9.08 11.27
CA PRO A 224 23.50 -9.26 10.73
C PRO A 224 24.43 -9.91 11.75
#